data_f071c3a7fa4f72bdb0ef835c3dee25ce
#
_entry.id   f071c3a7fa4f72bdb0ef835c3dee25ce
#
_cell.length_a   1.000
_cell.length_b   1.000
_cell.length_c   1.000
_cell.angle_alpha   90.00
_cell.angle_beta   90.00
_cell.angle_gamma   90.00
#
_symmetry.space_group_name_H-M   'P 1'
#
loop_
_entity.id
_entity.type
_entity.pdbx_description
1 polymer ?
#
loop_
_entity_poly.entity_id
_entity_poly.type
_entity_poly.pdbx_seq_one_letter_code
_entity_poly.pdbx_strand_id
1 'polypeptide(L)'
;MNLDFHSHILPGIDDGAADINESLILADALKSWGFERVTCTPHITSRHRNTPETIRRAFDTLQEALAAKGSDLELKMSAEYRLVPETWPEVLEKNWLMPIEDRYILMELPISKPEKMRDIKPLDEFRKVMSMGLTPVLPHPERYFYLQWRQP
;
A
#
# COMPACT_ATOMS: atom_id res chain seq x y z
N MET A 1 -21.48 3.20 2.93
CA MET A 1 -20.10 3.73 3.08
C MET A 1 -19.27 3.21 1.92
N ASN A 2 -18.83 4.11 1.03
CA ASN A 2 -17.93 3.77 -0.07
C ASN A 2 -16.49 4.00 0.41
N LEU A 3 -15.65 2.98 0.29
CA LEU A 3 -14.27 3.06 0.74
C LEU A 3 -13.30 2.65 -0.37
N ASP A 4 -12.22 3.41 -0.49
CA ASP A 4 -11.05 3.04 -1.29
C ASP A 4 -10.08 2.26 -0.39
N PHE A 5 -9.80 1.03 -0.81
CA PHE A 5 -8.99 0.10 -0.03
C PHE A 5 -7.49 0.22 -0.33
N HIS A 6 -7.11 0.89 -1.43
CA HIS A 6 -5.73 0.94 -1.90
C HIS A 6 -5.45 2.23 -2.68
N SER A 7 -4.70 3.15 -2.08
CA SER A 7 -4.42 4.46 -2.68
C SER A 7 -3.04 5.00 -2.31
N HIS A 8 -2.37 5.62 -3.31
CA HIS A 8 -1.08 6.30 -3.16
C HIS A 8 -1.27 7.82 -3.09
N ILE A 9 -2.14 8.26 -2.19
CA ILE A 9 -2.53 9.66 -2.04
C ILE A 9 -1.60 10.47 -1.12
N LEU A 10 -0.69 9.82 -0.38
CA LEU A 10 0.21 10.51 0.54
C LEU A 10 1.27 11.34 -0.21
N PRO A 11 1.56 12.58 0.24
CA PRO A 11 2.39 13.51 -0.53
C PRO A 11 3.87 13.13 -0.54
N GLY A 12 4.45 12.98 -1.73
CA GLY A 12 5.88 12.96 -1.99
C GLY A 12 6.69 11.77 -1.44
N ILE A 13 6.03 10.65 -1.09
CA ILE A 13 6.74 9.50 -0.49
C ILE A 13 6.86 8.27 -1.39
N ASP A 14 6.13 8.23 -2.50
CA ASP A 14 6.24 7.16 -3.49
C ASP A 14 5.92 7.66 -4.92
N ASP A 15 5.41 6.80 -5.79
CA ASP A 15 5.04 7.14 -7.17
C ASP A 15 3.57 7.59 -7.33
N GLY A 16 2.88 7.87 -6.21
CA GLY A 16 1.58 8.50 -6.18
C GLY A 16 1.64 10.02 -6.24
N ALA A 17 0.93 10.70 -5.33
CA ALA A 17 0.90 12.16 -5.26
C ALA A 17 2.30 12.76 -5.04
N ALA A 18 2.74 13.64 -5.95
CA ALA A 18 4.07 14.24 -5.90
C ALA A 18 4.23 15.24 -4.75
N ASP A 19 3.15 15.91 -4.34
CA ASP A 19 3.14 16.88 -3.27
C ASP A 19 1.75 17.00 -2.61
N ILE A 20 1.64 17.87 -1.61
CA ILE A 20 0.38 18.08 -0.87
C ILE A 20 -0.74 18.66 -1.75
N ASN A 21 -0.42 19.46 -2.76
CA ASN A 21 -1.44 20.02 -3.65
C ASN A 21 -2.07 18.92 -4.50
N GLU A 22 -1.24 18.02 -5.04
CA GLU A 22 -1.73 16.87 -5.80
C GLU A 22 -2.51 15.91 -4.91
N SER A 23 -2.08 15.66 -3.67
CA SER A 23 -2.83 14.89 -2.68
C SER A 23 -4.23 15.47 -2.45
N LEU A 24 -4.34 16.79 -2.30
CA LEU A 24 -5.62 17.47 -2.11
C LEU A 24 -6.52 17.39 -3.34
N ILE A 25 -5.96 17.47 -4.56
CA ILE A 25 -6.71 17.29 -5.80
C ILE A 25 -7.26 15.86 -5.89
N LEU A 26 -6.44 14.85 -5.56
CA LEU A 26 -6.86 13.45 -5.54
C LEU A 26 -7.96 13.21 -4.49
N ALA A 27 -7.82 13.80 -3.30
CA ALA A 27 -8.83 13.71 -2.24
C ALA A 27 -10.17 14.30 -2.68
N ASP A 28 -10.16 15.49 -3.32
CA ASP A 28 -11.37 16.12 -3.86
C ASP A 28 -12.02 15.24 -4.96
N ALA A 29 -11.20 14.63 -5.83
CA ALA A 29 -11.70 13.71 -6.86
C ALA A 29 -12.37 12.47 -6.25
N LEU A 30 -11.72 11.82 -5.29
CA LEU A 30 -12.27 10.66 -4.57
C LEU A 30 -13.60 11.02 -3.88
N LYS A 31 -13.67 12.17 -3.20
CA LYS A 31 -14.92 12.69 -2.62
C LYS A 31 -16.00 12.88 -3.68
N SER A 32 -15.67 13.47 -4.84
CA SER A 32 -16.61 13.70 -5.93
C SER A 32 -17.18 12.39 -6.52
N TRP A 33 -16.43 11.29 -6.42
CA TRP A 33 -16.88 9.95 -6.81
C TRP A 33 -17.64 9.22 -5.71
N GLY A 34 -17.84 9.88 -4.56
CA GLY A 34 -18.63 9.36 -3.46
C GLY A 34 -17.88 8.48 -2.46
N PHE A 35 -16.54 8.49 -2.50
CA PHE A 35 -15.76 7.83 -1.44
C PHE A 35 -15.84 8.64 -0.13
N GLU A 36 -16.08 7.93 0.95
CA GLU A 36 -16.17 8.48 2.31
C GLU A 36 -14.89 8.19 3.11
N ARG A 37 -14.17 7.10 2.74
CA ARG A 37 -12.93 6.69 3.38
C ARG A 37 -11.90 6.24 2.35
N VAL A 38 -10.64 6.59 2.60
CA VAL A 38 -9.49 6.20 1.78
C VAL A 38 -8.42 5.57 2.67
N THR A 39 -7.96 4.39 2.28
CA THR A 39 -6.80 3.75 2.91
C THR A 39 -5.54 4.14 2.14
N CYS A 40 -4.69 4.93 2.78
CA CYS A 40 -3.40 5.32 2.25
C CYS A 40 -2.44 4.13 2.37
N THR A 41 -1.97 3.63 1.25
CA THR A 41 -1.15 2.42 1.15
C THR A 41 0.13 2.66 0.34
N PRO A 42 0.99 3.62 0.76
CA PRO A 42 2.21 3.90 0.02
C PRO A 42 3.14 2.69 -0.01
N HIS A 43 3.98 2.65 -1.03
CA HIS A 43 4.96 1.59 -1.20
C HIS A 43 6.01 1.52 -0.09
N ILE A 44 6.31 0.29 0.38
CA ILE A 44 7.56 -0.05 1.07
C ILE A 44 8.35 -0.98 0.15
N THR A 45 9.31 -0.41 -0.60
CA THR A 45 10.11 -1.11 -1.62
C THR A 45 11.56 -0.63 -1.59
N SER A 46 12.45 -1.31 -2.33
CA SER A 46 13.85 -0.86 -2.47
C SER A 46 13.99 0.52 -3.14
N ARG A 47 13.01 0.92 -3.95
CA ARG A 47 12.96 2.25 -4.60
C ARG A 47 12.36 3.31 -3.68
N HIS A 48 11.28 2.96 -2.98
CA HIS A 48 10.58 3.82 -2.03
C HIS A 48 10.79 3.25 -0.63
N ARG A 49 11.89 3.67 0.01
CA ARG A 49 12.34 3.16 1.31
C ARG A 49 11.55 3.78 2.46
N ASN A 50 10.22 3.68 2.36
CA ASN A 50 9.35 4.13 3.43
C ASN A 50 9.45 3.23 4.65
N THR A 51 9.20 3.83 5.79
CA THR A 51 9.03 3.15 7.08
C THR A 51 7.69 3.57 7.68
N PRO A 52 7.16 2.86 8.68
CA PRO A 52 5.94 3.30 9.36
C PRO A 52 6.00 4.75 9.84
N GLU A 53 7.19 5.22 10.23
CA GLU A 53 7.39 6.60 10.68
C GLU A 53 7.31 7.62 9.54
N THR A 54 7.95 7.35 8.38
CA THR A 54 7.86 8.25 7.21
C THR A 54 6.45 8.32 6.67
N ILE A 55 5.75 7.18 6.65
CA ILE A 55 4.34 7.09 6.26
C ILE A 55 3.47 7.89 7.22
N ARG A 56 3.69 7.75 8.54
CA ARG A 56 2.95 8.51 9.55
C ARG A 56 3.09 10.02 9.34
N ARG A 57 4.31 10.52 9.12
CA ARG A 57 4.53 11.96 8.89
C ARG A 57 3.77 12.47 7.66
N ALA A 58 3.84 11.75 6.54
CA ALA A 58 3.10 12.14 5.33
C ALA A 58 1.58 12.07 5.54
N PHE A 59 1.11 11.05 6.27
CA PHE A 59 -0.29 10.89 6.64
C PHE A 59 -0.79 12.07 7.49
N ASP A 60 -0.05 12.43 8.54
CA ASP A 60 -0.40 13.55 9.43
C ASP A 60 -0.43 14.87 8.63
N THR A 61 0.53 15.09 7.72
CA THR A 61 0.55 16.25 6.82
C THR A 61 -0.71 16.34 5.96
N LEU A 62 -1.15 15.24 5.35
CA LEU A 62 -2.35 15.23 4.54
C LEU A 62 -3.62 15.40 5.38
N GLN A 63 -3.67 14.76 6.55
CA GLN A 63 -4.80 14.86 7.47
C GLN A 63 -5.01 16.30 7.95
N GLU A 64 -3.93 17.01 8.33
CA GLU A 64 -3.97 18.42 8.71
C GLU A 64 -4.45 19.32 7.56
N ALA A 65 -3.96 19.08 6.33
CA ALA A 65 -4.36 19.84 5.17
C ALA A 65 -5.84 19.64 4.79
N LEU A 66 -6.36 18.40 4.91
CA LEU A 66 -7.78 18.10 4.70
C LEU A 66 -8.65 18.76 5.77
N ALA A 67 -8.22 18.71 7.04
CA ALA A 67 -8.93 19.37 8.13
C ALA A 67 -8.98 20.89 7.92
N ALA A 68 -7.89 21.52 7.48
CA ALA A 68 -7.84 22.96 7.17
C ALA A 68 -8.78 23.35 6.02
N LYS A 69 -9.04 22.43 5.07
CA LYS A 69 -10.04 22.59 3.99
C LYS A 69 -11.48 22.33 4.44
N GLY A 70 -11.68 21.80 5.65
CA GLY A 70 -13.00 21.35 6.10
C GLY A 70 -13.50 20.08 5.39
N SER A 71 -12.59 19.25 4.88
CA SER A 71 -12.93 17.97 4.26
C SER A 71 -13.29 16.94 5.33
N ASP A 72 -14.36 16.18 5.07
CA ASP A 72 -14.83 15.07 5.91
C ASP A 72 -14.39 13.69 5.38
N LEU A 73 -13.42 13.66 4.43
CA LEU A 73 -12.83 12.41 3.94
C LEU A 73 -12.05 11.74 5.07
N GLU A 74 -12.47 10.54 5.47
CA GLU A 74 -11.77 9.75 6.46
C GLU A 74 -10.52 9.11 5.83
N LEU A 75 -9.37 9.27 6.48
CA LEU A 75 -8.14 8.59 6.08
C LEU A 75 -7.82 7.44 7.03
N LYS A 76 -7.35 6.33 6.47
CA LYS A 76 -6.72 5.21 7.19
C LYS A 76 -5.30 5.02 6.68
N MET A 77 -4.43 4.57 7.55
CA MET A 77 -3.01 4.39 7.25
C MET A 77 -2.66 2.91 7.16
N SER A 78 -1.99 2.53 6.09
CA SER A 78 -1.42 1.20 5.86
C SER A 78 -0.20 1.31 4.94
N ALA A 79 0.20 0.21 4.30
CA ALA A 79 1.27 0.19 3.29
C ALA A 79 1.04 -0.94 2.28
N GLU A 80 1.63 -0.79 1.08
CA GLU A 80 1.77 -1.84 0.08
C GLU A 80 3.20 -2.38 0.10
N TYR A 81 3.33 -3.67 0.36
CA TYR A 81 4.62 -4.35 0.52
C TYR A 81 4.99 -5.13 -0.74
N ARG A 82 6.08 -4.74 -1.41
CA ARG A 82 6.59 -5.54 -2.53
C ARG A 82 7.42 -6.70 -2.02
N LEU A 83 7.05 -7.93 -2.42
CA LEU A 83 7.77 -9.16 -2.08
C LEU A 83 9.06 -9.26 -2.87
N VAL A 84 10.12 -8.63 -2.38
CA VAL A 84 11.47 -8.69 -2.94
C VAL A 84 12.49 -8.92 -1.83
N PRO A 85 13.62 -9.63 -2.11
CA PRO A 85 14.63 -9.97 -1.11
C PRO A 85 15.24 -8.75 -0.42
N GLU A 86 15.24 -7.61 -1.12
CA GLU A 86 15.90 -6.38 -0.66
C GLU A 86 15.16 -5.64 0.46
N THR A 87 13.85 -5.90 0.64
CA THR A 87 13.04 -5.14 1.61
C THR A 87 12.12 -6.00 2.47
N TRP A 88 11.52 -7.05 1.91
CA TRP A 88 10.52 -7.82 2.63
C TRP A 88 11.04 -8.48 3.93
N PRO A 89 12.25 -9.08 3.98
CA PRO A 89 12.79 -9.62 5.24
C PRO A 89 12.92 -8.55 6.34
N GLU A 90 13.35 -7.33 5.98
CA GLU A 90 13.48 -6.22 6.91
C GLU A 90 12.11 -5.78 7.49
N VAL A 91 11.09 -5.76 6.65
CA VAL A 91 9.70 -5.46 7.08
C VAL A 91 9.25 -6.43 8.18
N LEU A 92 9.52 -7.71 8.02
CA LEU A 92 9.17 -8.73 9.01
C LEU A 92 10.02 -8.62 10.28
N GLU A 93 11.34 -8.49 10.13
CA GLU A 93 12.29 -8.38 11.24
C GLU A 93 11.98 -7.18 12.15
N LYS A 94 11.67 -6.04 11.54
CA LYS A 94 11.37 -4.79 12.26
C LYS A 94 9.90 -4.65 12.66
N ASN A 95 9.06 -5.65 12.37
CA ASN A 95 7.63 -5.62 12.64
C ASN A 95 6.93 -4.36 12.07
N TRP A 96 7.20 -4.06 10.79
CA TRP A 96 6.66 -2.90 10.09
C TRP A 96 5.32 -3.17 9.39
N LEU A 97 4.66 -4.29 9.69
CA LEU A 97 3.35 -4.58 9.14
C LEU A 97 2.30 -3.61 9.70
N MET A 98 1.55 -3.00 8.79
CA MET A 98 0.49 -2.04 9.07
C MET A 98 -0.82 -2.58 8.48
N PRO A 99 -1.56 -3.42 9.21
CA PRO A 99 -2.74 -4.07 8.65
C PRO A 99 -3.87 -3.07 8.38
N ILE A 100 -4.57 -3.23 7.25
CA ILE A 100 -5.84 -2.58 6.98
C ILE A 100 -6.90 -3.29 7.82
N GLU A 101 -7.69 -2.50 8.59
CA GLU A 101 -8.73 -3.01 9.49
C GLU A 101 -8.20 -4.14 10.42
N ASP A 102 -6.98 -3.98 10.93
CA ASP A 102 -6.27 -4.94 11.80
C ASP A 102 -6.18 -6.36 11.23
N ARG A 103 -6.38 -6.53 9.94
CA ARG A 103 -6.53 -7.84 9.31
C ARG A 103 -5.77 -8.03 8.01
N TYR A 104 -5.86 -7.07 7.07
CA TYR A 104 -5.42 -7.29 5.70
C TYR A 104 -4.05 -6.68 5.44
N ILE A 105 -3.18 -7.40 4.73
CA ILE A 105 -1.86 -6.93 4.29
C ILE A 105 -1.80 -6.96 2.76
N LEU A 106 -1.54 -5.80 2.15
CA LEU A 106 -1.32 -5.73 0.71
C LEU A 106 0.09 -6.21 0.38
N MET A 107 0.18 -7.32 -0.36
CA MET A 107 1.44 -7.98 -0.71
C MET A 107 1.59 -8.03 -2.23
N GLU A 108 2.35 -7.07 -2.77
CA GLU A 108 2.59 -6.93 -4.21
C GLU A 108 3.71 -7.87 -4.67
N LEU A 109 3.48 -8.57 -5.79
CA LEU A 109 4.53 -9.36 -6.46
C LEU A 109 5.38 -8.46 -7.38
N PRO A 110 6.64 -8.82 -7.69
CA PRO A 110 7.42 -8.12 -8.71
C PRO A 110 6.72 -8.13 -10.06
N ILE A 111 6.41 -6.96 -10.63
CA ILE A 111 5.62 -6.85 -11.87
C ILE A 111 6.42 -7.28 -13.09
N SER A 112 7.70 -6.93 -13.17
CA SER A 112 8.49 -7.00 -14.41
C SER A 112 9.58 -8.06 -14.44
N LYS A 113 9.87 -8.78 -13.34
CA LYS A 113 11.00 -9.71 -13.24
C LYS A 113 10.68 -10.94 -12.41
N PRO A 114 10.09 -11.99 -13.03
CA PRO A 114 9.84 -13.26 -12.34
C PRO A 114 11.09 -13.92 -11.74
N GLU A 115 12.28 -13.63 -12.29
CA GLU A 115 13.56 -14.13 -11.76
C GLU A 115 13.84 -13.63 -10.34
N LYS A 116 13.37 -12.46 -9.95
CA LYS A 116 13.45 -11.97 -8.55
C LYS A 116 12.61 -12.80 -7.58
N MET A 117 11.67 -13.58 -8.09
CA MET A 117 10.86 -14.51 -7.28
C MET A 117 11.59 -15.83 -6.97
N ARG A 118 12.80 -16.06 -7.51
CA ARG A 118 13.57 -17.28 -7.19
C ARG A 118 14.05 -17.28 -5.73
N ASP A 119 14.33 -16.10 -5.21
CA ASP A 119 14.88 -15.91 -3.86
C ASP A 119 13.80 -15.67 -2.80
N ILE A 120 12.59 -15.35 -3.24
CA ILE A 120 11.38 -15.28 -2.39
C ILE A 120 10.31 -16.17 -2.99
N LYS A 121 9.77 -17.07 -2.20
CA LYS A 121 8.63 -17.91 -2.58
C LYS A 121 7.34 -17.26 -2.09
N PRO A 122 6.56 -16.56 -2.94
CA PRO A 122 5.40 -15.78 -2.51
C PRO A 122 4.40 -16.56 -1.68
N LEU A 123 4.13 -17.83 -2.06
CA LEU A 123 3.20 -18.67 -1.31
C LEU A 123 3.67 -18.97 0.12
N ASP A 124 4.98 -19.10 0.34
CA ASP A 124 5.52 -19.32 1.68
C ASP A 124 5.42 -18.04 2.52
N GLU A 125 5.65 -16.87 1.90
CA GLU A 125 5.49 -15.58 2.58
C GLU A 125 4.01 -15.28 2.89
N PHE A 126 3.09 -15.61 1.98
CA PHE A 126 1.65 -15.53 2.27
C PHE A 126 1.26 -16.42 3.46
N ARG A 127 1.74 -17.69 3.49
CA ARG A 127 1.50 -18.59 4.63
C ARG A 127 2.08 -18.05 5.93
N LYS A 128 3.25 -17.43 5.87
CA LYS A 128 3.87 -16.79 7.04
C LYS A 128 2.99 -15.66 7.59
N VAL A 129 2.49 -14.77 6.74
CA VAL A 129 1.56 -13.70 7.14
C VAL A 129 0.25 -14.29 7.70
N MET A 130 -0.27 -15.34 7.07
CA MET A 130 -1.47 -16.05 7.57
C MET A 130 -1.23 -16.66 8.96
N SER A 131 -0.04 -17.18 9.23
CA SER A 131 0.31 -17.73 10.55
C SER A 131 0.39 -16.68 11.66
N MET A 132 0.50 -15.40 11.29
CA MET A 132 0.40 -14.26 12.21
C MET A 132 -1.04 -13.82 12.48
N GLY A 133 -2.05 -14.52 11.93
CA GLY A 133 -3.47 -14.17 12.05
C GLY A 133 -3.93 -13.10 11.04
N LEU A 134 -3.08 -12.73 10.08
CA LEU A 134 -3.37 -11.72 9.08
C LEU A 134 -3.82 -12.35 7.75
N THR A 135 -4.49 -11.60 6.92
CA THR A 135 -4.96 -12.03 5.61
C THR A 135 -4.18 -11.32 4.51
N PRO A 136 -3.31 -12.02 3.75
CA PRO A 136 -2.63 -11.43 2.61
C PRO A 136 -3.62 -11.12 1.48
N VAL A 137 -3.47 -9.96 0.87
CA VAL A 137 -4.23 -9.50 -0.29
C VAL A 137 -3.26 -9.18 -1.41
N LEU A 138 -3.47 -9.79 -2.57
CA LEU A 138 -2.71 -9.50 -3.78
C LEU A 138 -3.36 -8.31 -4.50
N PRO A 139 -2.73 -7.11 -4.52
CA PRO A 139 -3.27 -5.97 -5.23
C PRO A 139 -3.16 -6.16 -6.74
N HIS A 140 -4.00 -5.48 -7.53
CA HIS A 140 -3.97 -5.36 -8.99
C HIS A 140 -3.47 -6.63 -9.74
N PRO A 141 -4.13 -7.80 -9.57
CA PRO A 141 -3.68 -9.08 -10.13
C PRO A 141 -3.56 -9.05 -11.66
N GLU A 142 -4.24 -8.15 -12.32
CA GLU A 142 -4.18 -7.91 -13.78
C GLU A 142 -2.80 -7.42 -14.25
N ARG A 143 -1.96 -6.88 -13.37
CA ARG A 143 -0.60 -6.42 -13.68
C ARG A 143 0.43 -7.54 -13.74
N TYR A 144 0.11 -8.75 -13.30
CA TYR A 144 1.03 -9.89 -13.26
C TYR A 144 0.84 -10.77 -14.50
N PHE A 145 1.26 -10.30 -15.66
CA PHE A 145 1.11 -11.02 -16.93
C PHE A 145 1.68 -12.44 -16.90
N TYR A 146 2.73 -12.69 -16.13
CA TYR A 146 3.32 -14.02 -15.98
C TYR A 146 2.47 -15.01 -15.19
N LEU A 147 1.42 -14.56 -14.51
CA LEU A 147 0.42 -15.43 -13.87
C LEU A 147 -0.72 -15.80 -14.83
N GLN A 148 -0.93 -15.02 -15.90
CA GLN A 148 -2.04 -15.20 -16.84
C GLN A 148 -1.79 -16.32 -17.85
N TRP A 149 -0.53 -16.76 -18.05
CA TRP A 149 -0.13 -17.73 -19.08
C TRP A 149 -0.25 -19.19 -18.66
N ARG A 150 -0.81 -19.49 -17.48
CA ARG A 150 -1.05 -20.85 -17.02
C ARG A 150 -2.53 -21.18 -17.01
N GLN A 151 -3.19 -21.03 -18.18
CA GLN A 151 -4.40 -21.78 -18.42
C GLN A 151 -4.02 -23.07 -19.15
N PRO A 152 -4.48 -24.24 -18.67
CA PRO A 152 -4.21 -25.53 -19.31
C PRO A 152 -4.81 -25.62 -20.70
#